data_be646383f000ef16af42de13c5fd1f58
#
_entry.id   be646383f000ef16af42de13c5fd1f58
#
_cell.length_a   1.000
_cell.length_b   1.000
_cell.length_c   1.000
_cell.angle_alpha   90.00
_cell.angle_beta   90.00
_cell.angle_gamma   90.00
#
_symmetry.space_group_name_H-M   'P 1'
#
loop_
_entity.id
_entity.type
_entity.pdbx_description
1 polymer ?
#
loop_
_entity_poly.entity_id
_entity_poly.type
_entity_poly.pdbx_seq_one_letter_code
_entity_poly.pdbx_strand_id
1 'polypeptide(L)'
;MNIKGHFETITRHKLLVMKYCFACGLYEQGLAHDLSKYSPTEFIPGCIYYQGDHSPNEAERAARGYSSAWLHHKGRNKHHLEYWIDYSTRKVGLAGMKMPLRYVCEMVCDRVAASQIYLGDKYTDASPWEYYERDR
;
A
#
# COMPACT_ATOMS: atom_id res chain seq x y z
N MET A 1 -20.30 -0.04 -7.53
CA MET A 1 -19.00 0.31 -8.15
C MET A 1 -18.82 1.82 -8.15
N ASN A 2 -17.69 2.29 -7.66
CA ASN A 2 -17.39 3.72 -7.59
C ASN A 2 -16.07 4.03 -8.29
N ILE A 3 -16.12 4.21 -9.61
CA ILE A 3 -14.94 4.45 -10.45
C ILE A 3 -14.30 5.80 -10.09
N LYS A 4 -15.10 6.86 -10.01
CA LYS A 4 -14.60 8.20 -9.70
C LYS A 4 -13.96 8.27 -8.31
N GLY A 5 -14.65 7.76 -7.29
CA GLY A 5 -14.15 7.79 -5.92
C GLY A 5 -12.85 7.02 -5.76
N HIS A 6 -12.77 5.82 -6.34
CA HIS A 6 -11.56 5.03 -6.28
C HIS A 6 -10.39 5.69 -7.01
N PHE A 7 -10.62 6.18 -8.23
CA PHE A 7 -9.60 6.89 -9.00
C PHE A 7 -9.05 8.11 -8.25
N GLU A 8 -9.94 8.93 -7.71
CA GLU A 8 -9.54 10.12 -6.94
C GLU A 8 -8.72 9.74 -5.71
N THR A 9 -9.14 8.72 -4.99
CA THR A 9 -8.46 8.28 -3.76
C THR A 9 -7.05 7.76 -4.03
N ILE A 10 -6.89 6.85 -5.01
CA ILE A 10 -5.56 6.31 -5.33
C ILE A 10 -4.65 7.37 -5.93
N THR A 11 -5.19 8.33 -6.67
CA THR A 11 -4.41 9.42 -7.25
C THR A 11 -3.95 10.41 -6.18
N ARG A 12 -4.83 10.78 -5.25
CA ARG A 12 -4.45 11.62 -4.10
C ARG A 12 -3.36 10.96 -3.27
N HIS A 13 -3.51 9.67 -2.99
CA HIS A 13 -2.51 8.90 -2.27
C HIS A 13 -1.16 8.91 -3.02
N LYS A 14 -1.18 8.60 -4.31
CA LYS A 14 0.02 8.59 -5.13
C LYS A 14 0.75 9.94 -5.12
N LEU A 15 0.02 11.02 -5.30
CA LEU A 15 0.62 12.36 -5.33
C LEU A 15 1.23 12.74 -3.99
N LEU A 16 0.59 12.35 -2.89
CA LEU A 16 1.11 12.62 -1.55
C LEU A 16 2.36 11.78 -1.24
N VAL A 17 2.36 10.51 -1.60
CA VAL A 17 3.56 9.66 -1.46
C VAL A 17 4.70 10.20 -2.31
N MET A 18 4.42 10.62 -3.54
CA MET A 18 5.41 11.21 -4.43
C MET A 18 6.07 12.43 -3.77
N LYS A 19 5.26 13.31 -3.17
CA LYS A 19 5.77 14.49 -2.43
C LYS A 19 6.73 14.07 -1.32
N TYR A 20 6.37 13.10 -0.52
CA TYR A 20 7.22 12.64 0.59
C TYR A 20 8.46 11.90 0.11
N CYS A 21 8.33 11.07 -0.92
CA CYS A 21 9.48 10.41 -1.54
C CYS A 21 10.48 11.41 -2.12
N PHE A 22 9.98 12.46 -2.78
CA PHE A 22 10.84 13.52 -3.32
C PHE A 22 11.59 14.25 -2.20
N ALA A 23 10.93 14.50 -1.07
CA ALA A 23 11.58 15.11 0.09
C ALA A 23 12.72 14.23 0.65
N CYS A 24 12.63 12.91 0.45
CA CYS A 24 13.67 11.95 0.84
C CYS A 24 14.71 11.69 -0.27
N GLY A 25 14.61 12.34 -1.42
CA GLY A 25 15.48 12.11 -2.57
C GLY A 25 15.15 10.84 -3.38
N LEU A 26 13.98 10.24 -3.16
CA LEU A 26 13.53 9.02 -3.84
C LEU A 26 12.66 9.38 -5.06
N TYR A 27 13.27 9.98 -6.08
CA TYR A 27 12.53 10.53 -7.22
C TYR A 27 11.90 9.45 -8.09
N GLU A 28 12.66 8.44 -8.50
CA GLU A 28 12.14 7.35 -9.35
C GLU A 28 11.05 6.58 -8.61
N GLN A 29 11.27 6.26 -7.35
CA GLN A 29 10.30 5.52 -6.54
C GLN A 29 9.02 6.33 -6.33
N GLY A 30 9.13 7.64 -6.10
CA GLY A 30 7.97 8.50 -5.98
C GLY A 30 7.13 8.56 -7.25
N LEU A 31 7.78 8.65 -8.41
CA LEU A 31 7.10 8.65 -9.70
C LEU A 31 6.43 7.31 -10.01
N ALA A 32 7.09 6.20 -9.68
CA ALA A 32 6.61 4.86 -9.98
C ALA A 32 5.67 4.27 -8.92
N HIS A 33 5.56 4.91 -7.77
CA HIS A 33 4.80 4.39 -6.63
C HIS A 33 3.37 4.03 -7.01
N ASP A 34 2.99 2.77 -6.74
CA ASP A 34 1.63 2.25 -6.91
C ASP A 34 1.03 2.39 -8.32
N LEU A 35 1.84 2.49 -9.37
CA LEU A 35 1.33 2.53 -10.74
C LEU A 35 0.47 1.30 -11.07
N SER A 36 0.76 0.16 -10.46
CA SER A 36 0.00 -1.08 -10.66
C SER A 36 -1.48 -0.95 -10.26
N LYS A 37 -1.81 0.00 -9.38
CA LYS A 37 -3.21 0.25 -8.98
C LYS A 37 -4.10 0.70 -10.14
N TYR A 38 -3.52 1.25 -11.19
CA TYR A 38 -4.27 1.67 -12.38
C TYR A 38 -4.44 0.53 -13.38
N SER A 39 -3.83 -0.64 -13.15
CA SER A 39 -4.05 -1.82 -13.98
C SER A 39 -5.44 -2.40 -13.73
N PRO A 40 -6.07 -3.05 -14.73
CA PRO A 40 -7.39 -3.65 -14.55
C PRO A 40 -7.47 -4.63 -13.37
N THR A 41 -6.42 -5.40 -13.13
CA THR A 41 -6.37 -6.41 -12.06
C THR A 41 -6.53 -5.80 -10.67
N GLU A 42 -6.04 -4.59 -10.46
CA GLU A 42 -6.16 -3.87 -9.18
C GLU A 42 -7.28 -2.83 -9.22
N PHE A 43 -7.43 -2.13 -10.34
CA PHE A 43 -8.38 -1.02 -10.43
C PHE A 43 -9.84 -1.47 -10.38
N ILE A 44 -10.18 -2.55 -11.10
CA ILE A 44 -11.57 -3.04 -11.14
C ILE A 44 -12.03 -3.52 -9.76
N PRO A 45 -11.31 -4.42 -9.06
CA PRO A 45 -11.69 -4.75 -7.69
C PRO A 45 -11.72 -3.54 -6.76
N GLY A 46 -10.79 -2.60 -6.92
CA GLY A 46 -10.77 -1.37 -6.14
C GLY A 46 -12.04 -0.53 -6.32
N CYS A 47 -12.58 -0.45 -7.53
CA CYS A 47 -13.83 0.25 -7.81
C CYS A 47 -15.04 -0.49 -7.20
N ILE A 48 -15.04 -1.82 -7.29
CA ILE A 48 -16.15 -2.66 -6.78
C ILE A 48 -16.23 -2.58 -5.26
N TYR A 49 -15.09 -2.65 -4.57
CA TYR A 49 -15.00 -2.73 -3.12
C TYR A 49 -14.66 -1.39 -2.45
N TYR A 50 -14.76 -0.28 -3.18
CA TYR A 50 -14.45 1.05 -2.66
C TYR A 50 -15.31 1.39 -1.44
N GLN A 51 -14.66 1.85 -0.35
CA GLN A 51 -15.30 2.21 0.91
C GLN A 51 -15.14 3.69 1.27
N GLY A 52 -14.09 4.34 0.81
CA GLY A 52 -13.81 5.75 1.07
C GLY A 52 -13.03 6.04 2.35
N ASP A 53 -13.24 5.25 3.40
CA ASP A 53 -12.62 5.47 4.72
C ASP A 53 -11.55 4.42 5.08
N HIS A 54 -11.38 3.39 4.23
CA HIS A 54 -10.34 2.38 4.39
C HIS A 54 -10.05 1.71 3.05
N SER A 55 -9.03 0.84 3.03
CA SER A 55 -8.62 0.16 1.81
C SER A 55 -9.73 -0.75 1.25
N PRO A 56 -10.01 -0.71 -0.06
CA PRO A 56 -10.93 -1.66 -0.67
C PRO A 56 -10.44 -3.12 -0.59
N ASN A 57 -9.15 -3.35 -0.36
CA ASN A 57 -8.61 -4.70 -0.19
C ASN A 57 -9.22 -5.42 1.01
N GLU A 58 -9.49 -4.70 2.10
CA GLU A 58 -10.15 -5.27 3.28
C GLU A 58 -11.56 -5.74 2.96
N ALA A 59 -12.32 -4.93 2.22
CA ALA A 59 -13.69 -5.29 1.82
C ALA A 59 -13.69 -6.48 0.85
N GLU A 60 -12.77 -6.53 -0.10
CA GLU A 60 -12.64 -7.68 -0.99
C GLU A 60 -12.31 -8.94 -0.20
N ARG A 61 -11.38 -8.85 0.74
CA ARG A 61 -10.96 -9.98 1.58
C ARG A 61 -12.12 -10.49 2.44
N ALA A 62 -12.91 -9.59 2.99
CA ALA A 62 -14.10 -9.95 3.77
C ALA A 62 -15.15 -10.66 2.92
N ALA A 63 -15.34 -10.25 1.66
CA ALA A 63 -16.33 -10.80 0.77
C ALA A 63 -15.91 -12.13 0.13
N ARG A 64 -14.62 -12.31 -0.19
CA ARG A 64 -14.11 -13.42 -0.99
C ARG A 64 -13.19 -14.37 -0.24
N GLY A 65 -12.75 -14.00 0.96
CA GLY A 65 -11.75 -14.75 1.74
C GLY A 65 -10.30 -14.41 1.38
N TYR A 66 -10.09 -13.61 0.32
CA TYR A 66 -8.79 -13.12 -0.11
C TYR A 66 -8.96 -11.83 -0.92
N SER A 67 -7.89 -11.11 -1.17
CA SER A 67 -7.92 -9.95 -2.05
C SER A 67 -7.06 -10.21 -3.29
N SER A 68 -7.70 -10.32 -4.45
CA SER A 68 -7.00 -10.48 -5.73
C SER A 68 -6.16 -9.24 -6.08
N ALA A 69 -6.71 -8.06 -5.76
CA ALA A 69 -6.00 -6.81 -5.96
C ALA A 69 -4.72 -6.75 -5.10
N TRP A 70 -4.81 -7.14 -3.83
CA TRP A 70 -3.64 -7.17 -2.94
C TRP A 70 -2.58 -8.17 -3.38
N LEU A 71 -2.99 -9.37 -3.80
CA LEU A 71 -2.05 -10.37 -4.30
C LEU A 71 -1.25 -9.87 -5.51
N HIS A 72 -1.91 -9.18 -6.43
CA HIS A 72 -1.25 -8.55 -7.58
C HIS A 72 -0.34 -7.41 -7.13
N HIS A 73 -0.82 -6.57 -6.23
CA HIS A 73 -0.12 -5.38 -5.74
C HIS A 73 1.15 -5.72 -4.97
N LYS A 74 1.06 -6.61 -4.01
CA LYS A 74 2.21 -6.95 -3.14
C LYS A 74 3.35 -7.63 -3.89
N GLY A 75 3.05 -8.30 -4.99
CA GLY A 75 4.05 -8.96 -5.82
C GLY A 75 4.77 -8.02 -6.79
N ARG A 76 4.33 -6.77 -6.92
CA ARG A 76 4.85 -5.78 -7.87
C ARG A 76 5.35 -4.50 -7.24
N ASN A 77 5.20 -4.37 -5.93
CA ASN A 77 5.55 -3.13 -5.22
C ASN A 77 6.50 -3.43 -4.07
N LYS A 78 7.76 -3.04 -4.25
CA LYS A 78 8.87 -3.39 -3.37
C LYS A 78 8.84 -2.65 -2.02
N HIS A 79 7.93 -1.69 -1.84
CA HIS A 79 7.73 -1.00 -0.57
C HIS A 79 6.81 -1.76 0.39
N HIS A 80 6.34 -2.94 0.00
CA HIS A 80 5.59 -3.84 0.88
C HIS A 80 6.46 -4.98 1.40
N LEU A 81 6.37 -5.26 2.69
CA LEU A 81 7.14 -6.32 3.34
C LEU A 81 6.89 -7.69 2.68
N GLU A 82 5.66 -7.92 2.22
CA GLU A 82 5.20 -9.16 1.62
C GLU A 82 5.88 -9.46 0.26
N TYR A 83 6.48 -8.47 -0.39
CA TYR A 83 7.32 -8.70 -1.56
C TYR A 83 8.60 -9.46 -1.21
N TRP A 84 9.14 -9.24 -0.01
CA TRP A 84 10.44 -9.74 0.44
C TRP A 84 10.30 -11.05 1.18
N ILE A 85 9.68 -12.03 0.54
CA ILE A 85 9.47 -13.37 1.09
C ILE A 85 10.10 -14.37 0.13
N ASP A 86 10.91 -15.28 0.67
CA ASP A 86 11.58 -16.33 -0.10
C ASP A 86 11.82 -17.55 0.77
N TYR A 87 12.25 -18.62 0.15
CA TYR A 87 12.71 -19.79 0.89
C TYR A 87 14.03 -19.50 1.60
N SER A 88 14.20 -20.02 2.79
CA SER A 88 15.41 -19.83 3.59
C SER A 88 16.15 -21.14 3.76
N THR A 89 17.49 -21.09 3.71
CA THR A 89 18.31 -22.25 4.07
C THR A 89 18.39 -22.47 5.59
N ARG A 90 17.92 -21.49 6.38
CA ARG A 90 17.98 -21.51 7.85
C ARG A 90 16.65 -21.91 8.50
N LYS A 91 15.55 -21.89 7.75
CA LYS A 91 14.21 -22.22 8.24
C LYS A 91 13.50 -23.09 7.22
N VAL A 92 12.60 -23.95 7.71
CA VAL A 92 11.72 -24.70 6.82
C VAL A 92 10.61 -23.79 6.32
N GLY A 93 10.39 -23.77 5.00
CA GLY A 93 9.34 -22.97 4.36
C GLY A 93 9.74 -21.55 4.05
N LEU A 94 8.74 -20.67 3.96
CA LEU A 94 8.92 -19.29 3.58
C LEU A 94 9.43 -18.44 4.75
N ALA A 95 10.28 -17.47 4.44
CA ALA A 95 10.84 -16.55 5.43
C ALA A 95 10.95 -15.15 4.84
N GLY A 96 10.91 -14.14 5.70
CA GLY A 96 11.15 -12.76 5.31
C GLY A 96 12.62 -12.51 4.98
N MET A 97 12.86 -11.75 3.93
CA MET A 97 14.18 -11.29 3.51
C MET A 97 14.34 -9.82 3.85
N LYS A 98 15.59 -9.37 3.96
CA LYS A 98 15.87 -7.99 4.32
C LYS A 98 15.42 -7.02 3.22
N MET A 99 14.54 -6.11 3.56
CA MET A 99 14.11 -5.04 2.65
C MET A 99 15.22 -3.96 2.58
N PRO A 100 15.66 -3.56 1.36
CA PRO A 100 16.60 -2.45 1.23
C PRO A 100 16.05 -1.15 1.83
N LEU A 101 16.94 -0.34 2.39
CA LEU A 101 16.56 0.89 3.11
C LEU A 101 15.70 1.84 2.26
N ARG A 102 16.02 1.99 0.97
CA ARG A 102 15.25 2.86 0.08
C ARG A 102 13.77 2.45 -0.02
N TYR A 103 13.47 1.17 0.09
CA TYR A 103 12.08 0.68 0.08
C TYR A 103 11.42 0.77 1.45
N VAL A 104 12.20 0.67 2.53
CA VAL A 104 11.70 0.99 3.88
C VAL A 104 11.27 2.45 3.94
N CYS A 105 12.07 3.36 3.39
CA CYS A 105 11.71 4.79 3.33
C CYS A 105 10.43 5.01 2.52
N GLU A 106 10.29 4.37 1.37
CA GLU A 106 9.06 4.47 0.57
C GLU A 106 7.86 3.90 1.33
N MET A 107 8.04 2.78 2.03
CA MET A 107 6.99 2.18 2.87
C MET A 107 6.52 3.15 3.96
N VAL A 108 7.44 3.86 4.61
CA VAL A 108 7.08 4.86 5.62
C VAL A 108 6.32 6.02 4.98
N CYS A 109 6.79 6.54 3.85
CA CYS A 109 6.08 7.58 3.10
C CYS A 109 4.65 7.13 2.74
N ASP A 110 4.51 5.90 2.29
CA ASP A 110 3.22 5.29 1.95
C ASP A 110 2.28 5.24 3.14
N ARG A 111 2.76 4.76 4.29
CA ARG A 111 1.95 4.63 5.51
C ARG A 111 1.55 5.99 6.09
N VAL A 112 2.43 6.96 6.05
CA VAL A 112 2.13 8.33 6.47
C VAL A 112 1.03 8.92 5.58
N ALA A 113 1.20 8.82 4.26
CA ALA A 113 0.24 9.34 3.29
C ALA A 113 -1.14 8.67 3.45
N ALA A 114 -1.18 7.34 3.56
CA ALA A 114 -2.43 6.60 3.74
C ALA A 114 -3.14 7.00 5.03
N SER A 115 -2.40 7.13 6.13
CA SER A 115 -2.96 7.55 7.41
C SER A 115 -3.56 8.95 7.33
N GLN A 116 -2.88 9.88 6.65
CA GLN A 116 -3.38 11.24 6.47
C GLN A 116 -4.66 11.28 5.64
N ILE A 117 -4.71 10.50 4.56
CA ILE A 117 -5.88 10.46 3.67
C ILE A 117 -7.10 9.87 4.38
N TYR A 118 -6.93 8.75 5.10
CA TYR A 118 -8.06 8.07 5.73
C TYR A 118 -8.49 8.70 7.05
N LEU A 119 -7.58 9.29 7.83
CA LEU A 119 -7.89 9.87 9.14
C LEU A 119 -8.21 11.36 9.07
N GLY A 120 -7.69 12.08 8.08
CA GLY A 120 -7.91 13.53 7.96
C GLY A 120 -7.48 14.26 9.23
N ASP A 121 -8.41 14.99 9.85
CA ASP A 121 -8.14 15.77 11.07
C ASP A 121 -7.76 14.91 12.30
N LYS A 122 -8.03 13.63 12.25
CA LYS A 122 -7.69 12.70 13.34
C LYS A 122 -6.26 12.16 13.23
N TYR A 123 -5.54 12.49 12.16
CA TYR A 123 -4.17 12.06 11.98
C TYR A 123 -3.26 12.63 13.06
N THR A 124 -2.36 11.77 13.57
CA THR A 124 -1.20 12.17 14.38
C THR A 124 0.02 11.44 13.84
N ASP A 125 1.20 11.91 14.22
CA ASP A 125 2.44 11.27 13.77
C ASP A 125 2.62 9.84 14.31
N ALA A 126 1.83 9.45 15.31
CA ALA A 126 1.77 8.08 15.81
C ALA A 126 0.86 7.16 14.98
N SER A 127 -0.04 7.74 14.17
CA SER A 127 -1.07 6.98 13.44
C SER A 127 -0.50 5.87 12.55
N PRO A 128 0.58 6.08 11.77
CA PRO A 128 1.16 5.00 10.96
C PRO A 128 1.66 3.83 11.79
N TRP A 129 2.25 4.10 12.94
CA TRP A 129 2.73 3.06 13.85
C TRP A 129 1.57 2.30 14.50
N GLU A 130 0.54 2.98 14.94
CA GLU A 130 -0.65 2.38 15.52
C GLU A 130 -1.34 1.45 14.53
N TYR A 131 -1.42 1.85 13.27
CA TYR A 131 -1.97 1.02 12.20
C TYR A 131 -1.13 -0.25 12.00
N TYR A 132 0.18 -0.11 11.95
CA TYR A 132 1.10 -1.26 11.82
C TYR A 132 0.97 -2.23 12.99
N GLU A 133 0.93 -1.73 14.22
CA GLU A 133 0.78 -2.54 15.43
C GLU A 133 -0.51 -3.35 15.42
N ARG A 134 -1.59 -2.74 14.96
CA ARG A 134 -2.91 -3.38 14.92
C ARG A 134 -2.97 -4.56 13.94
N ASP A 135 -2.23 -4.49 12.84
CA ASP A 135 -2.28 -5.48 11.76
C ASP A 135 -1.18 -6.54 11.84
N ARG A 136 -0.32 -6.49 12.86
CA ARG A 136 0.73 -7.49 13.05
C ARG A 136 0.19 -8.84 13.48
#